data_921f16c30b7ea4a8616a6bb96204419a
#
_entry.id   921f16c30b7ea4a8616a6bb96204419a
#
_cell.length_a   1.000
_cell.length_b   1.000
_cell.length_c   1.000
_cell.angle_alpha   90.00
_cell.angle_beta   90.00
_cell.angle_gamma   90.00
#
_symmetry.space_group_name_H-M   'P 1'
#
loop_
_entity.id
_entity.type
_entity.pdbx_description
1 polymer ?
#
loop_
_entity_poly.entity_id
_entity_poly.type
_entity_poly.pdbx_seq_one_letter_code
_entity_poly.pdbx_strand_id
1 'polypeptide(L)'
;NQSVIKEKSLDGQVLEAYSVGLDSLRSGDVLFAAKKFNEAEMLFPQSDWAPKSALMAAYSYYSQDYLDDAIAELERFLKVYPLSKNTDYALYLYLTDILIETCPILQLHHLDNTVNSKSKLP
;
A
#
# COMPACT_ATOMS: atom_id res chain seq x y z
N ASN A 1 42.63 10.23 -3.37
CA ASN A 1 41.51 9.81 -2.51
C ASN A 1 40.19 10.21 -3.15
N GLN A 2 39.84 9.51 -4.21
CA GLN A 2 38.48 9.63 -4.74
C GLN A 2 37.60 8.69 -3.93
N SER A 3 36.72 9.25 -3.10
CA SER A 3 35.63 8.50 -2.52
C SER A 3 34.74 8.06 -3.67
N VAL A 4 34.83 6.76 -4.01
CA VAL A 4 33.89 6.17 -4.94
C VAL A 4 32.53 6.14 -4.25
N ILE A 5 31.65 7.08 -4.62
CA ILE A 5 30.25 7.00 -4.22
C ILE A 5 29.69 5.79 -4.94
N LYS A 6 29.55 4.69 -4.20
CA LYS A 6 28.96 3.48 -4.72
C LYS A 6 27.46 3.75 -4.85
N GLU A 7 27.01 3.97 -6.07
CA GLU A 7 25.59 4.09 -6.34
C GLU A 7 24.89 2.81 -5.86
N LYS A 8 23.80 2.98 -5.12
CA LYS A 8 22.96 1.86 -4.73
C LYS A 8 22.46 1.14 -5.97
N SER A 9 22.49 -0.19 -5.94
CA SER A 9 21.84 -1.00 -6.96
C SER A 9 20.35 -0.65 -7.04
N LEU A 10 19.72 -0.93 -8.17
CA LEU A 10 18.29 -0.68 -8.35
C LEU A 10 17.47 -1.42 -7.31
N ASP A 11 17.81 -2.67 -7.00
CA ASP A 11 17.18 -3.45 -5.93
C ASP A 11 17.33 -2.77 -4.56
N GLY A 12 18.51 -2.22 -4.28
CA GLY A 12 18.76 -1.51 -3.04
C GLY A 12 17.89 -0.25 -2.90
N GLN A 13 17.67 0.48 -4.00
CA GLN A 13 16.80 1.64 -4.01
C GLN A 13 15.34 1.27 -3.76
N VAL A 14 14.87 0.19 -4.39
CA VAL A 14 13.51 -0.34 -4.19
C VAL A 14 13.30 -0.74 -2.73
N LEU A 15 14.23 -1.49 -2.17
CA LEU A 15 14.16 -1.94 -0.77
C LEU A 15 14.16 -0.77 0.20
N GLU A 16 14.94 0.28 -0.08
CA GLU A 16 14.94 1.47 0.75
C GLU A 16 13.59 2.19 0.72
N ALA A 17 13.05 2.46 -0.46
CA ALA A 17 11.74 3.09 -0.60
C ALA A 17 10.64 2.27 0.07
N TYR A 18 10.65 0.95 -0.12
CA TYR A 18 9.70 0.03 0.50
C TYR A 18 9.82 0.06 2.03
N SER A 19 11.03 0.02 2.55
CA SER A 19 11.30 0.07 4.00
C SER A 19 10.80 1.37 4.63
N VAL A 20 11.07 2.50 3.97
CA VAL A 20 10.56 3.82 4.43
C VAL A 20 9.03 3.82 4.40
N GLY A 21 8.42 3.23 3.39
CA GLY A 21 6.96 3.07 3.33
C GLY A 21 6.42 2.28 4.51
N LEU A 22 7.05 1.16 4.87
CA LEU A 22 6.65 0.35 6.04
C LEU A 22 6.76 1.14 7.35
N ASP A 23 7.85 1.86 7.55
CA ASP A 23 8.06 2.65 8.75
C ASP A 23 7.01 3.77 8.86
N SER A 24 6.70 4.42 7.75
CA SER A 24 5.67 5.45 7.67
C SER A 24 4.29 4.88 7.98
N LEU A 25 3.99 3.69 7.46
CA LEU A 25 2.73 3.01 7.73
C LEU A 25 2.59 2.69 9.23
N ARG A 26 3.64 2.19 9.85
CA ARG A 26 3.67 1.88 11.28
C ARG A 26 3.49 3.14 12.14
N SER A 27 4.03 4.27 11.71
CA SER A 27 3.88 5.55 12.42
C SER A 27 2.54 6.23 12.18
N GLY A 28 1.73 5.69 11.26
CA GLY A 28 0.41 6.24 10.94
C GLY A 28 0.40 7.29 9.84
N ASP A 29 1.54 7.61 9.24
CA ASP A 29 1.62 8.53 8.10
C ASP A 29 1.37 7.75 6.79
N VAL A 30 0.10 7.43 6.57
CA VAL A 30 -0.31 6.55 5.47
C VAL A 30 -0.18 7.22 4.10
N LEU A 31 -0.34 8.53 4.01
CA LEU A 31 -0.19 9.23 2.75
C LEU A 31 1.27 9.22 2.28
N PHE A 32 2.19 9.44 3.20
CA PHE A 32 3.62 9.33 2.89
C PHE A 32 4.01 7.88 2.63
N ALA A 33 3.44 6.93 3.38
CA ALA A 33 3.65 5.50 3.14
C ALA A 33 3.25 5.12 1.72
N ALA A 34 2.05 5.48 1.28
CA ALA A 34 1.56 5.19 -0.06
C ALA A 34 2.46 5.80 -1.13
N LYS A 35 2.91 7.03 -0.93
CA LYS A 35 3.86 7.69 -1.82
C LYS A 35 5.16 6.89 -1.96
N LYS A 36 5.71 6.41 -0.86
CA LYS A 36 6.95 5.63 -0.85
C LYS A 36 6.78 4.27 -1.50
N PHE A 37 5.66 3.60 -1.27
CA PHE A 37 5.37 2.35 -1.96
C PHE A 37 5.21 2.55 -3.47
N ASN A 38 4.55 3.61 -3.91
CA ASN A 38 4.46 3.95 -5.33
C ASN A 38 5.83 4.29 -5.92
N GLU A 39 6.69 4.95 -5.17
CA GLU A 39 8.07 5.20 -5.58
C GLU A 39 8.84 3.87 -5.78
N ALA A 40 8.70 2.94 -4.84
CA ALA A 40 9.32 1.61 -4.97
C ALA A 40 8.84 0.88 -6.22
N GLU A 41 7.54 0.94 -6.53
CA GLU A 41 6.97 0.37 -7.75
C GLU A 41 7.61 0.97 -9.00
N MET A 42 7.73 2.29 -9.03
CA MET A 42 8.23 3.02 -10.20
C MET A 42 9.72 2.85 -10.44
N LEU A 43 10.50 2.58 -9.40
CA LEU A 43 11.94 2.38 -9.51
C LEU A 43 12.30 1.13 -10.31
N PHE A 44 11.54 0.05 -10.16
CA PHE A 44 11.78 -1.17 -10.90
C PHE A 44 10.45 -1.86 -11.26
N PRO A 45 9.73 -1.34 -12.28
CA PRO A 45 8.38 -1.82 -12.61
C PRO A 45 8.30 -3.29 -13.02
N GLN A 46 9.42 -3.88 -13.47
CA GLN A 46 9.46 -5.27 -13.94
C GLN A 46 9.86 -6.26 -12.85
N SER A 47 10.15 -5.77 -11.65
CA SER A 47 10.52 -6.64 -10.52
C SER A 47 9.27 -7.21 -9.83
N ASP A 48 9.47 -8.28 -9.08
CA ASP A 48 8.42 -8.84 -8.21
C ASP A 48 8.00 -7.87 -7.10
N TRP A 49 8.83 -6.88 -6.81
CA TRP A 49 8.55 -5.83 -5.83
C TRP A 49 7.50 -4.83 -6.30
N ALA A 50 7.34 -4.67 -7.64
CA ALA A 50 6.39 -3.69 -8.17
C ALA A 50 4.94 -3.99 -7.80
N PRO A 51 4.37 -5.18 -8.07
CA PRO A 51 3.01 -5.48 -7.64
C PRO A 51 2.85 -5.48 -6.11
N LYS A 52 3.86 -5.95 -5.39
CA LYS A 52 3.85 -5.95 -3.93
C LYS A 52 3.78 -4.53 -3.37
N SER A 53 4.56 -3.61 -3.94
CA SER A 53 4.58 -2.20 -3.52
C SER A 53 3.27 -1.51 -3.87
N ALA A 54 2.72 -1.75 -5.06
CA ALA A 54 1.42 -1.22 -5.46
C ALA A 54 0.30 -1.65 -4.50
N LEU A 55 0.29 -2.91 -4.11
CA LEU A 55 -0.68 -3.44 -3.15
C LEU A 55 -0.51 -2.80 -1.77
N MET A 56 0.72 -2.59 -1.33
CA MET A 56 1.01 -1.92 -0.06
C MET A 56 0.57 -0.45 -0.06
N ALA A 57 0.66 0.23 -1.20
CA ALA A 57 0.12 1.59 -1.33
C ALA A 57 -1.41 1.59 -1.13
N ALA A 58 -2.12 0.66 -1.78
CA ALA A 58 -3.56 0.50 -1.61
C ALA A 58 -3.92 0.18 -0.15
N TYR A 59 -3.20 -0.74 0.48
CA TYR A 59 -3.41 -1.09 1.88
C TYR A 59 -3.19 0.11 2.81
N SER A 60 -2.19 0.95 2.52
CA SER A 60 -1.91 2.14 3.31
C SER A 60 -3.12 3.08 3.32
N TYR A 61 -3.71 3.36 2.17
CA TYR A 61 -4.93 4.15 2.09
C TYR A 61 -6.09 3.50 2.85
N TYR A 62 -6.30 2.20 2.64
CA TYR A 62 -7.36 1.45 3.31
C TYR A 62 -7.25 1.55 4.84
N SER A 63 -6.04 1.48 5.39
CA SER A 63 -5.81 1.41 6.83
C SER A 63 -6.29 2.64 7.61
N GLN A 64 -6.48 3.77 6.95
CA GLN A 64 -6.96 5.02 7.55
C GLN A 64 -8.22 5.56 6.86
N ASP A 65 -8.98 4.66 6.22
CA ASP A 65 -10.28 4.97 5.61
C ASP A 65 -10.22 5.93 4.41
N TYR A 66 -9.08 6.05 3.74
CA TYR A 66 -8.99 6.71 2.44
C TYR A 66 -9.49 5.77 1.36
N LEU A 67 -10.80 5.45 1.41
CA LEU A 67 -11.37 4.38 0.59
C LEU A 67 -11.37 4.69 -0.90
N ASP A 68 -11.61 5.94 -1.29
CA ASP A 68 -11.57 6.34 -2.70
C ASP A 68 -10.18 6.14 -3.30
N ASP A 69 -9.14 6.55 -2.56
CA ASP A 69 -7.75 6.38 -2.97
C ASP A 69 -7.37 4.90 -3.02
N ALA A 70 -7.81 4.13 -2.04
CA ALA A 70 -7.58 2.69 -1.99
C ALA A 70 -8.24 1.98 -3.19
N ILE A 71 -9.48 2.31 -3.50
CA ILE A 71 -10.22 1.75 -4.63
C ILE A 71 -9.50 2.08 -5.95
N ALA A 72 -9.07 3.32 -6.14
CA ALA A 72 -8.36 3.74 -7.34
C ALA A 72 -7.05 2.95 -7.52
N GLU A 73 -6.26 2.79 -6.44
CA GLU A 73 -5.02 2.00 -6.48
C GLU A 73 -5.28 0.52 -6.77
N LEU A 74 -6.34 -0.05 -6.20
CA LEU A 74 -6.70 -1.46 -6.44
C LEU A 74 -7.20 -1.69 -7.86
N GLU A 75 -8.00 -0.79 -8.41
CA GLU A 75 -8.42 -0.85 -9.80
C GLU A 75 -7.21 -0.82 -10.74
N ARG A 76 -6.27 0.06 -10.46
CA ARG A 76 -5.02 0.14 -11.22
C ARG A 76 -4.20 -1.14 -11.07
N PHE A 77 -4.07 -1.67 -9.85
CA PHE A 77 -3.37 -2.94 -9.59
C PHE A 77 -3.96 -4.09 -10.42
N LEU A 78 -5.29 -4.23 -10.42
CA LEU A 78 -5.96 -5.32 -11.14
C LEU A 78 -5.79 -5.20 -12.66
N LYS A 79 -5.63 -4.00 -13.18
CA LYS A 79 -5.37 -3.78 -14.61
C LYS A 79 -3.91 -4.03 -14.99
N VAL A 80 -2.97 -3.58 -14.15
CA VAL A 80 -1.53 -3.63 -14.45
C VAL A 80 -0.94 -5.01 -14.13
N TYR A 81 -1.43 -5.67 -13.08
CA TYR A 81 -0.88 -6.93 -12.58
C TYR A 81 -1.93 -8.04 -12.51
N PRO A 82 -2.64 -8.36 -13.61
CA PRO A 82 -3.75 -9.32 -13.57
C PRO A 82 -3.32 -10.75 -13.25
N LEU A 83 -2.04 -11.08 -13.44
CA LEU A 83 -1.48 -12.41 -13.18
C LEU A 83 -0.63 -12.47 -11.91
N SER A 84 -0.66 -11.43 -11.09
CA SER A 84 0.07 -11.43 -9.82
C SER A 84 -0.49 -12.48 -8.86
N LYS A 85 0.38 -13.13 -8.10
CA LYS A 85 -0.01 -14.04 -7.02
C LYS A 85 -0.83 -13.35 -5.93
N ASN A 86 -0.79 -12.01 -5.86
CA ASN A 86 -1.51 -11.23 -4.88
C ASN A 86 -2.87 -10.71 -5.40
N THR A 87 -3.28 -11.11 -6.59
CA THR A 87 -4.53 -10.66 -7.23
C THR A 87 -5.76 -11.01 -6.39
N ASP A 88 -5.78 -12.19 -5.77
CA ASP A 88 -6.90 -12.62 -4.92
C ASP A 88 -7.05 -11.69 -3.71
N TYR A 89 -5.96 -11.34 -3.08
CA TYR A 89 -5.98 -10.41 -1.95
C TYR A 89 -6.38 -8.99 -2.39
N ALA A 90 -5.87 -8.53 -3.54
CA ALA A 90 -6.24 -7.24 -4.09
C ALA A 90 -7.75 -7.17 -4.40
N LEU A 91 -8.31 -8.23 -4.96
CA LEU A 91 -9.73 -8.31 -5.25
C LEU A 91 -10.57 -8.33 -3.96
N TYR A 92 -10.12 -9.09 -2.96
CA TYR A 92 -10.76 -9.10 -1.65
C TYR A 92 -10.81 -7.70 -1.04
N LEU A 93 -9.68 -7.01 -1.03
CA LEU A 93 -9.58 -5.66 -0.48
C LEU A 93 -10.44 -4.66 -1.27
N TYR A 94 -10.44 -4.78 -2.59
CA TYR A 94 -11.25 -3.95 -3.49
C TYR A 94 -12.74 -4.10 -3.20
N LEU A 95 -13.22 -5.32 -3.10
CA LEU A 95 -14.64 -5.60 -2.81
C LEU A 95 -15.00 -5.14 -1.40
N THR A 96 -14.11 -5.33 -0.43
CA THR A 96 -14.31 -4.87 0.94
C THR A 96 -14.46 -3.34 0.98
N ASP A 97 -13.60 -2.61 0.28
CA ASP A 97 -13.64 -1.15 0.24
C ASP A 97 -14.95 -0.65 -0.37
N ILE A 98 -15.38 -1.26 -1.48
CA ILE A 98 -16.64 -0.91 -2.13
C ILE A 98 -17.83 -1.17 -1.20
N LEU A 99 -17.85 -2.31 -0.51
CA LEU A 99 -18.92 -2.64 0.42
C LEU A 99 -18.96 -1.68 1.60
N ILE A 100 -17.83 -1.30 2.16
CA ILE A 100 -17.75 -0.32 3.24
C ILE A 100 -18.28 1.03 2.76
N GLU A 101 -17.89 1.48 1.58
CA GLU A 101 -18.30 2.77 1.03
C GLU A 101 -19.80 2.83 0.72
N THR A 102 -20.37 1.71 0.25
CA THR A 102 -21.77 1.68 -0.22
C THR A 102 -22.78 1.19 0.82
N CYS A 103 -22.34 0.54 1.91
CA CYS A 103 -23.22 -0.02 2.93
C CYS A 103 -23.07 0.72 4.28
N PRO A 104 -24.07 1.50 4.73
CA PRO A 104 -23.98 2.27 5.99
C PRO A 104 -23.71 1.41 7.22
N ILE A 105 -24.26 0.18 7.29
CA ILE A 105 -24.07 -0.72 8.42
C ILE A 105 -22.61 -1.18 8.49
N LEU A 106 -22.01 -1.53 7.34
CA LEU A 106 -20.60 -1.93 7.27
C LEU A 106 -19.67 -0.75 7.57
N GLN A 107 -20.03 0.47 7.19
CA GLN A 107 -19.27 1.66 7.53
C GLN A 107 -19.16 1.84 9.04
N LEU A 108 -20.28 1.71 9.76
CA LEU A 108 -20.29 1.80 11.23
C LEU A 108 -19.45 0.72 11.87
N HIS A 109 -19.57 -0.53 11.42
CA HIS A 109 -18.79 -1.66 11.92
C HIS A 109 -17.30 -1.48 11.65
N HIS A 110 -16.94 -1.00 10.48
CA HIS A 110 -15.55 -0.72 10.11
C HIS A 110 -14.93 0.36 10.98
N LEU A 111 -15.66 1.45 11.24
CA LEU A 111 -15.21 2.53 12.12
C LEU A 111 -14.97 2.01 13.54
N ASP A 112 -15.85 1.18 14.08
CA ASP A 112 -15.67 0.55 15.39
C ASP A 112 -14.40 -0.30 15.43
N ASN A 113 -14.14 -1.08 14.39
CA ASN A 113 -12.95 -1.93 14.30
C ASN A 113 -11.67 -1.10 14.19
N THR A 114 -11.67 0.01 13.45
CA THR A 114 -10.50 0.89 13.34
C THR A 114 -10.20 1.59 14.65
N VAL A 115 -11.22 2.05 15.37
CA VAL A 115 -11.06 2.63 16.70
C VAL A 115 -10.46 1.60 17.67
N ASN A 116 -10.98 0.38 17.68
CA ASN A 116 -10.47 -0.70 18.52
C ASN A 116 -9.02 -1.08 18.14
N SER A 117 -8.68 -1.09 16.88
CA SER A 117 -7.31 -1.36 16.42
C SER A 117 -6.33 -0.28 16.88
N LYS A 118 -6.72 1.00 16.81
CA LYS A 118 -5.90 2.12 17.25
C LYS A 118 -5.68 2.10 18.77
N SER A 119 -6.68 1.65 19.54
CA SER A 119 -6.56 1.53 21.00
C SER A 119 -5.66 0.37 21.44
N LYS A 120 -5.41 -0.61 20.55
CA LYS A 120 -4.57 -1.79 20.85
C LYS A 120 -3.12 -1.64 20.38
N LEU A 121 -2.78 -0.61 19.62
CA LEU A 121 -1.41 -0.33 19.25
C LEU A 121 -0.65 0.26 20.43
N PRO A 122 0.49 -0.35 20.79
CA PRO A 122 1.30 0.20 21.87
C PRO A 122 1.90 1.55 21.52
#